data_82658b686eda6783f35d3ebcaa7136ec
#
_entry.id   82658b686eda6783f35d3ebcaa7136ec
#
_cell.length_a   1.000
_cell.length_b   1.000
_cell.length_c   1.000
_cell.angle_alpha   90.00
_cell.angle_beta   90.00
_cell.angle_gamma   90.00
#
_symmetry.space_group_name_H-M   'P 1'
#
loop_
_entity.id
_entity.type
_entity.pdbx_description
1 polymer ?
#
loop_
_entity_poly.entity_id
_entity_poly.type
_entity_poly.pdbx_seq_one_letter_code
_entity_poly.pdbx_strand_id
1 'polypeptide(L)'
;MLAAILVTICGACVITCCSQDDDPVISPTDDSSQFVTLSEAVPDAILEIRYYGTYNFVGARIDGYEEPTALLTRQAAAALKEVSDDVMAQGYRLKIYDAYRPQKGVDHFVRWAQNLEDTKMKPYFYPDLDKSVLFPQGYIAEKSGHTRGSTVDLTLFDMATEKELDMGGTFDWFGPESHPDFCGNPETGEYTGDNSKSPATPKRSITAEQFGHRMILRRAMLRHGFKPLDTE
;
A
#
# COMPACT_ATOMS: atom_id res chain seq x y z
N MET A 1 -39.46 -50.40 -47.39
CA MET A 1 -39.80 -49.20 -46.64
C MET A 1 -38.56 -48.74 -45.89
N LEU A 2 -37.90 -47.70 -46.39
CA LEU A 2 -36.71 -47.11 -45.80
C LEU A 2 -37.12 -46.15 -44.69
N ALA A 3 -36.59 -46.34 -43.49
CA ALA A 3 -36.65 -45.36 -42.41
C ALA A 3 -35.34 -44.53 -42.40
N ALA A 4 -35.50 -43.25 -42.65
CA ALA A 4 -34.40 -42.31 -42.60
C ALA A 4 -34.09 -41.96 -41.13
N ILE A 5 -32.86 -42.18 -40.70
CA ILE A 5 -32.35 -41.75 -39.38
C ILE A 5 -31.76 -40.36 -39.57
N LEU A 6 -32.39 -39.39 -38.91
CA LEU A 6 -31.92 -38.02 -38.82
C LEU A 6 -30.90 -37.93 -37.65
N VAL A 7 -29.64 -37.74 -37.99
CA VAL A 7 -28.59 -37.49 -36.97
C VAL A 7 -28.52 -35.99 -36.70
N THR A 8 -29.00 -35.58 -35.53
CA THR A 8 -28.84 -34.20 -35.04
C THR A 8 -27.47 -34.07 -34.36
N ILE A 9 -26.57 -33.33 -35.01
CA ILE A 9 -25.28 -32.97 -34.43
C ILE A 9 -25.54 -31.82 -33.46
N CYS A 10 -25.46 -32.13 -32.16
CA CYS A 10 -25.48 -31.13 -31.12
C CYS A 10 -24.07 -30.53 -31.02
N GLY A 11 -23.91 -29.33 -31.56
CA GLY A 11 -22.68 -28.55 -31.41
C GLY A 11 -22.51 -28.08 -29.97
N ALA A 12 -21.59 -28.69 -29.24
CA ALA A 12 -21.17 -28.19 -27.97
C ALA A 12 -20.41 -26.87 -28.20
N CYS A 13 -21.05 -25.78 -27.88
CA CYS A 13 -20.39 -24.46 -27.77
C CYS A 13 -19.54 -24.48 -26.52
N VAL A 14 -18.23 -24.73 -26.67
CA VAL A 14 -17.26 -24.54 -25.62
C VAL A 14 -17.09 -23.04 -25.46
N ILE A 15 -17.77 -22.47 -24.46
CA ILE A 15 -17.51 -21.11 -24.02
C ILE A 15 -16.19 -21.19 -23.20
N THR A 16 -15.08 -20.93 -23.88
CA THR A 16 -13.82 -20.64 -23.21
C THR A 16 -13.98 -19.27 -22.56
N CYS A 17 -14.24 -19.26 -21.28
CA CYS A 17 -14.15 -18.04 -20.48
C CYS A 17 -12.67 -17.68 -20.38
N CYS A 18 -12.18 -16.87 -21.31
CA CYS A 18 -10.93 -16.13 -21.13
C CYS A 18 -11.20 -15.07 -20.07
N SER A 19 -10.89 -15.36 -18.83
CA SER A 19 -10.59 -14.33 -17.85
C SER A 19 -9.27 -13.71 -18.27
N GLN A 20 -9.34 -12.74 -19.16
CA GLN A 20 -8.28 -11.77 -19.30
C GLN A 20 -8.38 -10.88 -18.06
N ASP A 21 -7.47 -11.09 -17.12
CA ASP A 21 -7.10 -10.08 -16.16
C ASP A 21 -6.40 -8.95 -16.94
N ASP A 22 -7.22 -8.14 -17.62
CA ASP A 22 -6.80 -6.87 -18.17
C ASP A 22 -6.67 -5.88 -17.01
N ASP A 23 -5.68 -6.09 -16.13
CA ASP A 23 -5.14 -5.00 -15.35
C ASP A 23 -4.59 -3.98 -16.36
N PRO A 24 -5.07 -2.74 -16.34
CA PRO A 24 -4.58 -1.74 -17.27
C PRO A 24 -3.08 -1.58 -17.01
N VAL A 25 -2.28 -2.08 -17.94
CA VAL A 25 -0.83 -1.86 -17.94
C VAL A 25 -0.65 -0.37 -18.22
N ILE A 26 -0.56 0.41 -17.14
CA ILE A 26 -0.18 1.82 -17.25
C ILE A 26 1.30 1.80 -17.62
N SER A 27 1.59 2.04 -18.89
CA SER A 27 2.96 2.22 -19.34
C SER A 27 3.59 3.39 -18.59
N PRO A 28 4.86 3.29 -18.18
CA PRO A 28 5.57 4.43 -17.64
C PRO A 28 5.47 5.59 -18.63
N THR A 29 5.01 6.74 -18.17
CA THR A 29 4.97 7.94 -19.00
C THR A 29 5.96 8.95 -18.46
N ASP A 30 6.77 9.51 -19.36
CA ASP A 30 7.62 10.68 -19.06
C ASP A 30 6.84 11.99 -19.16
N ASP A 31 5.54 11.91 -19.48
CA ASP A 31 4.65 13.06 -19.59
C ASP A 31 4.23 13.56 -18.20
N SER A 32 4.92 14.59 -17.72
CA SER A 32 4.64 15.26 -16.45
C SER A 32 3.22 15.85 -16.36
N SER A 33 2.53 16.08 -17.51
CA SER A 33 1.16 16.61 -17.52
C SER A 33 0.13 15.61 -16.95
N GLN A 34 0.50 14.33 -16.85
CA GLN A 34 -0.32 13.30 -16.23
C GLN A 34 -0.31 13.35 -14.71
N PHE A 35 0.62 14.09 -14.11
CA PHE A 35 0.76 14.20 -12.66
C PHE A 35 0.12 15.48 -12.12
N VAL A 36 -0.33 15.40 -10.88
CA VAL A 36 -0.82 16.55 -10.10
C VAL A 36 -0.26 16.47 -8.69
N THR A 37 -0.14 17.64 -8.04
CA THR A 37 0.22 17.71 -6.62
C THR A 37 -0.99 17.34 -5.76
N LEU A 38 -0.77 16.57 -4.70
CA LEU A 38 -1.84 16.21 -3.78
C LEU A 38 -2.30 17.40 -2.92
N SER A 39 -1.45 18.40 -2.72
CA SER A 39 -1.85 19.65 -2.07
C SER A 39 -2.94 20.41 -2.83
N GLU A 40 -3.02 20.25 -4.16
CA GLU A 40 -4.07 20.85 -5.00
C GLU A 40 -5.26 19.88 -5.20
N ALA A 41 -4.96 18.59 -5.46
CA ALA A 41 -5.99 17.63 -5.82
C ALA A 41 -6.76 17.10 -4.61
N VAL A 42 -6.12 17.00 -3.44
CA VAL A 42 -6.70 16.52 -2.17
C VAL A 42 -6.29 17.50 -1.05
N PRO A 43 -6.81 18.74 -1.05
CA PRO A 43 -6.34 19.82 -0.17
C PRO A 43 -6.58 19.55 1.32
N ASP A 44 -7.48 18.63 1.65
CA ASP A 44 -7.76 18.23 3.02
C ASP A 44 -6.77 17.20 3.57
N ALA A 45 -5.93 16.59 2.72
CA ALA A 45 -4.91 15.66 3.16
C ALA A 45 -3.75 16.38 3.88
N ILE A 46 -3.21 15.70 4.89
CA ILE A 46 -2.00 16.12 5.59
C ILE A 46 -0.80 15.47 4.88
N LEU A 47 0.17 16.26 4.43
CA LEU A 47 1.37 15.74 3.80
C LEU A 47 2.50 15.69 4.83
N GLU A 48 3.01 14.50 5.13
CA GLU A 48 4.20 14.27 5.95
C GLU A 48 5.15 13.33 5.21
N ILE A 49 5.77 13.85 4.15
CA ILE A 49 6.57 13.03 3.24
C ILE A 49 7.83 12.52 3.95
N ARG A 50 7.80 11.25 4.33
CA ARG A 50 8.81 10.59 5.17
C ARG A 50 10.18 10.53 4.50
N TYR A 51 10.21 10.33 3.20
CA TYR A 51 11.45 10.18 2.45
C TYR A 51 12.14 11.51 2.10
N TYR A 52 11.43 12.63 2.25
CA TYR A 52 12.05 13.95 2.26
C TYR A 52 12.81 14.21 3.57
N GLY A 53 12.33 13.68 4.69
CA GLY A 53 12.95 13.78 6.00
C GLY A 53 13.98 12.66 6.26
N THR A 54 14.39 12.57 7.52
CA THR A 54 15.34 11.55 7.99
C THR A 54 14.68 10.46 8.84
N TYR A 55 13.41 10.62 9.20
CA TYR A 55 12.67 9.61 9.96
C TYR A 55 12.01 8.62 9.00
N ASN A 56 12.83 7.73 8.46
CA ASN A 56 12.49 6.60 7.60
C ASN A 56 13.48 5.46 7.87
N PHE A 57 13.28 4.30 7.30
CA PHE A 57 14.10 3.11 7.58
C PHE A 57 15.57 3.24 7.16
N VAL A 58 15.91 4.17 6.26
CA VAL A 58 17.28 4.48 5.87
C VAL A 58 17.93 5.43 6.88
N GLY A 59 17.15 6.31 7.51
CA GLY A 59 17.61 7.34 8.44
C GLY A 59 18.36 8.49 7.75
N ALA A 60 18.02 8.77 6.51
CA ALA A 60 18.53 9.86 5.69
C ALA A 60 17.45 10.31 4.71
N ARG A 61 17.58 11.52 4.17
CA ARG A 61 16.75 11.94 3.04
C ARG A 61 17.04 11.05 1.83
N ILE A 62 15.98 10.61 1.17
CA ILE A 62 16.07 9.69 0.04
C ILE A 62 16.35 10.47 -1.25
N ASP A 63 17.18 9.88 -2.11
CA ASP A 63 17.56 10.49 -3.39
C ASP A 63 16.31 10.75 -4.25
N GLY A 64 16.25 11.95 -4.83
CA GLY A 64 15.14 12.36 -5.69
C GLY A 64 13.94 12.98 -4.96
N TYR A 65 13.94 13.03 -3.63
CA TYR A 65 12.98 13.79 -2.85
C TYR A 65 13.56 15.19 -2.57
N GLU A 66 13.32 16.13 -3.46
CA GLU A 66 13.87 17.47 -3.38
C GLU A 66 13.00 18.43 -2.57
N GLU A 67 11.69 18.15 -2.51
CA GLU A 67 10.69 18.90 -1.76
C GLU A 67 9.73 17.97 -1.00
N PRO A 68 9.08 18.44 0.08
CA PRO A 68 8.11 17.66 0.85
C PRO A 68 6.73 17.64 0.15
N THR A 69 6.72 17.26 -1.12
CA THR A 69 5.52 17.23 -1.95
C THR A 69 5.14 15.80 -2.33
N ALA A 70 3.86 15.57 -2.56
CA ALA A 70 3.31 14.30 -3.02
C ALA A 70 2.68 14.47 -4.40
N LEU A 71 3.05 13.61 -5.33
CA LEU A 71 2.54 13.60 -6.70
C LEU A 71 1.82 12.28 -6.97
N LEU A 72 0.67 12.34 -7.65
CA LEU A 72 0.02 11.17 -8.23
C LEU A 72 -0.41 11.48 -9.66
N THR A 73 -0.72 10.43 -10.43
CA THR A 73 -1.44 10.60 -11.69
C THR A 73 -2.79 11.25 -11.42
N ARG A 74 -3.31 12.03 -12.38
CA ARG A 74 -4.63 12.68 -12.27
C ARG A 74 -5.74 11.69 -11.90
N GLN A 75 -5.70 10.49 -12.48
CA GLN A 75 -6.69 9.46 -12.21
C GLN A 75 -6.59 8.96 -10.76
N ALA A 76 -5.40 8.64 -10.27
CA ALA A 76 -5.21 8.19 -8.90
C ALA A 76 -5.52 9.29 -7.88
N ALA A 77 -5.16 10.54 -8.19
CA ALA A 77 -5.48 11.67 -7.32
C ALA A 77 -6.99 11.94 -7.25
N ALA A 78 -7.72 11.79 -8.35
CA ALA A 78 -9.18 11.91 -8.35
C ALA A 78 -9.83 10.81 -7.48
N ALA A 79 -9.39 9.56 -7.62
CA ALA A 79 -9.87 8.46 -6.77
C ALA A 79 -9.51 8.70 -5.29
N LEU A 80 -8.33 9.22 -4.99
CA LEU A 80 -7.90 9.53 -3.61
C LEU A 80 -8.72 10.69 -3.02
N LYS A 81 -9.17 11.64 -3.83
CA LYS A 81 -10.09 12.69 -3.38
C LYS A 81 -11.42 12.10 -2.89
N GLU A 82 -11.98 11.14 -3.61
CA GLU A 82 -13.20 10.44 -3.20
C GLU A 82 -12.98 9.67 -1.88
N VAL A 83 -11.81 9.03 -1.71
CA VAL A 83 -11.44 8.42 -0.41
C VAL A 83 -11.39 9.48 0.69
N SER A 84 -10.78 10.63 0.42
CA SER A 84 -10.69 11.74 1.38
C SER A 84 -12.07 12.20 1.82
N ASP A 85 -13.00 12.39 0.88
CA ASP A 85 -14.36 12.81 1.19
C ASP A 85 -15.11 11.78 2.06
N ASP A 86 -14.95 10.50 1.75
CA ASP A 86 -15.54 9.40 2.52
C ASP A 86 -15.04 9.36 3.97
N VAL A 87 -13.74 9.50 4.20
CA VAL A 87 -13.20 9.44 5.56
C VAL A 87 -13.45 10.74 6.32
N MET A 88 -13.48 11.88 5.62
CA MET A 88 -13.85 13.16 6.24
C MET A 88 -15.29 13.16 6.77
N ALA A 89 -16.22 12.53 6.06
CA ALA A 89 -17.58 12.34 6.53
C ALA A 89 -17.67 11.50 7.82
N GLN A 90 -16.62 10.74 8.13
CA GLN A 90 -16.48 9.93 9.34
C GLN A 90 -15.65 10.60 10.44
N GLY A 91 -15.16 11.83 10.21
CA GLY A 91 -14.36 12.58 11.19
C GLY A 91 -12.84 12.37 11.04
N TYR A 92 -12.38 11.83 9.93
CA TYR A 92 -10.96 11.57 9.69
C TYR A 92 -10.42 12.37 8.50
N ARG A 93 -9.11 12.62 8.49
CA ARG A 93 -8.38 13.12 7.33
C ARG A 93 -7.38 12.07 6.88
N LEU A 94 -7.05 12.07 5.60
CA LEU A 94 -5.91 11.30 5.11
C LEU A 94 -4.61 11.97 5.54
N LYS A 95 -3.63 11.17 5.96
CA LYS A 95 -2.25 11.62 6.18
C LYS A 95 -1.33 10.83 5.28
N ILE A 96 -0.65 11.51 4.36
CA ILE A 96 0.14 10.92 3.27
C ILE A 96 1.61 10.90 3.68
N TYR A 97 2.24 9.74 3.58
CA TYR A 97 3.66 9.53 3.88
C TYR A 97 4.52 9.44 2.63
N ASP A 98 4.00 8.82 1.56
CA ASP A 98 4.62 8.75 0.25
C ASP A 98 3.57 8.62 -0.86
N ALA A 99 3.96 9.01 -2.09
CA ALA A 99 3.13 8.88 -3.28
C ALA A 99 4.02 8.51 -4.48
N TYR A 100 4.18 9.35 -5.49
CA TYR A 100 5.16 9.07 -6.54
C TYR A 100 6.58 9.03 -5.96
N ARG A 101 7.26 7.90 -6.17
CA ARG A 101 8.64 7.67 -5.78
C ARG A 101 9.50 7.62 -7.03
N PRO A 102 10.44 8.58 -7.22
CA PRO A 102 11.33 8.54 -8.37
C PRO A 102 12.24 7.30 -8.33
N GLN A 103 12.65 6.79 -9.49
CA GLN A 103 13.53 5.62 -9.57
C GLN A 103 14.81 5.79 -8.74
N LYS A 104 15.37 7.03 -8.66
CA LYS A 104 16.52 7.34 -7.80
C LYS A 104 16.28 6.95 -6.33
N GLY A 105 15.04 7.11 -5.83
CA GLY A 105 14.66 6.72 -4.49
C GLY A 105 14.67 5.20 -4.32
N VAL A 106 14.12 4.46 -5.27
CA VAL A 106 14.16 2.99 -5.29
C VAL A 106 15.61 2.49 -5.31
N ASP A 107 16.43 3.07 -6.17
CA ASP A 107 17.86 2.72 -6.28
C ASP A 107 18.62 3.01 -4.98
N HIS A 108 18.23 4.07 -4.25
CA HIS A 108 18.78 4.38 -2.92
C HIS A 108 18.43 3.28 -1.92
N PHE A 109 17.18 2.80 -1.90
CA PHE A 109 16.76 1.71 -1.02
C PHE A 109 17.54 0.41 -1.31
N VAL A 110 17.72 0.08 -2.59
CA VAL A 110 18.51 -1.10 -2.99
C VAL A 110 19.95 -0.99 -2.50
N ARG A 111 20.62 0.15 -2.73
CA ARG A 111 21.99 0.39 -2.24
C ARG A 111 22.08 0.29 -0.71
N TRP A 112 21.09 0.88 -0.01
CA TRP A 112 21.03 0.80 1.45
C TRP A 112 20.85 -0.65 1.92
N ALA A 113 19.97 -1.43 1.28
CA ALA A 113 19.72 -2.83 1.64
C ALA A 113 20.95 -3.72 1.45
N GLN A 114 21.81 -3.42 0.45
CA GLN A 114 23.06 -4.12 0.22
C GLN A 114 24.15 -3.81 1.27
N ASN A 115 24.07 -2.67 1.94
CA ASN A 115 24.97 -2.31 3.03
C ASN A 115 24.45 -2.88 4.36
N LEU A 116 24.80 -4.13 4.69
CA LEU A 116 24.30 -4.83 5.87
C LEU A 116 24.75 -4.18 7.20
N GLU A 117 25.81 -3.39 7.19
CA GLU A 117 26.32 -2.71 8.39
C GLU A 117 25.48 -1.48 8.80
N ASP A 118 24.74 -0.88 7.87
CA ASP A 118 23.88 0.28 8.17
C ASP A 118 22.57 -0.16 8.79
N THR A 119 22.58 -0.36 10.10
CA THR A 119 21.45 -0.82 10.90
C THR A 119 20.92 0.24 11.88
N LYS A 120 21.31 1.52 11.70
CA LYS A 120 20.99 2.60 12.66
C LYS A 120 19.49 2.77 12.93
N MET A 121 18.63 2.47 11.93
CA MET A 121 17.18 2.60 12.06
C MET A 121 16.48 1.27 12.37
N LYS A 122 17.23 0.16 12.51
CA LYS A 122 16.69 -1.16 12.85
C LYS A 122 15.77 -1.14 14.08
N PRO A 123 16.11 -0.48 15.21
CA PRO A 123 15.24 -0.49 16.41
C PRO A 123 13.84 0.09 16.16
N TYR A 124 13.67 0.92 15.13
CA TYR A 124 12.45 1.66 14.87
C TYR A 124 11.58 1.01 13.77
N PHE A 125 12.20 0.31 12.79
CA PHE A 125 11.49 -0.16 11.61
C PHE A 125 11.51 -1.68 11.41
N TYR A 126 12.56 -2.38 11.90
CA TYR A 126 12.70 -3.84 11.72
C TYR A 126 13.44 -4.51 12.88
N PRO A 127 13.04 -4.26 14.16
CA PRO A 127 13.82 -4.73 15.32
C PRO A 127 13.95 -6.25 15.37
N ASP A 128 12.95 -6.97 14.86
CA ASP A 128 12.84 -8.42 14.96
C ASP A 128 13.34 -9.15 13.70
N LEU A 129 13.78 -8.41 12.67
CA LEU A 129 14.31 -8.97 11.44
C LEU A 129 15.80 -8.70 11.29
N ASP A 130 16.51 -9.62 10.64
CA ASP A 130 17.85 -9.36 10.15
C ASP A 130 17.79 -8.55 8.86
N LYS A 131 18.68 -7.56 8.69
CA LYS A 131 18.68 -6.72 7.48
C LYS A 131 18.89 -7.54 6.21
N SER A 132 19.62 -8.64 6.29
CA SER A 132 19.90 -9.53 5.15
C SER A 132 18.64 -10.17 4.54
N VAL A 133 17.54 -10.25 5.31
CA VAL A 133 16.29 -10.84 4.82
C VAL A 133 15.34 -9.82 4.17
N LEU A 134 15.58 -8.52 4.34
CA LEU A 134 14.64 -7.49 3.89
C LEU A 134 14.45 -7.50 2.36
N PHE A 135 15.53 -7.67 1.60
CA PHE A 135 15.48 -7.77 0.15
C PHE A 135 14.91 -9.13 -0.33
N PRO A 136 15.42 -10.30 0.15
CA PRO A 136 14.86 -11.60 -0.24
C PRO A 136 13.40 -11.81 0.12
N GLN A 137 12.91 -11.18 1.20
CA GLN A 137 11.51 -11.28 1.61
C GLN A 137 10.60 -10.22 0.98
N GLY A 138 11.14 -9.35 0.11
CA GLY A 138 10.36 -8.40 -0.67
C GLY A 138 10.01 -7.10 0.03
N TYR A 139 10.50 -6.83 1.26
CA TYR A 139 10.32 -5.52 1.91
C TYR A 139 11.03 -4.39 1.14
N ILE A 140 12.13 -4.72 0.47
CA ILE A 140 12.84 -3.82 -0.45
C ILE A 140 12.90 -4.50 -1.82
N ALA A 141 12.53 -3.77 -2.88
CA ALA A 141 12.48 -4.29 -4.24
C ALA A 141 13.14 -3.33 -5.24
N GLU A 142 13.65 -3.88 -6.35
CA GLU A 142 14.22 -3.09 -7.47
C GLU A 142 13.16 -2.36 -8.29
N LYS A 143 11.91 -2.78 -8.18
CA LYS A 143 10.76 -2.18 -8.87
C LYS A 143 9.70 -1.83 -7.85
N SER A 144 9.18 -0.62 -7.93
CA SER A 144 8.13 -0.12 -7.04
C SER A 144 6.89 0.29 -7.80
N GLY A 145 5.72 0.00 -7.25
CA GLY A 145 4.45 0.54 -7.75
C GLY A 145 4.41 2.06 -7.71
N HIS A 146 5.08 2.67 -6.74
CA HIS A 146 5.15 4.12 -6.56
C HIS A 146 5.76 4.87 -7.75
N THR A 147 6.70 4.26 -8.48
CA THR A 147 7.31 4.88 -9.68
C THR A 147 6.32 5.08 -10.82
N ARG A 148 5.15 4.42 -10.77
CA ARG A 148 4.07 4.62 -11.75
C ARG A 148 3.11 5.77 -11.37
N GLY A 149 3.24 6.33 -10.17
CA GLY A 149 2.42 7.45 -9.70
C GLY A 149 0.97 7.09 -9.36
N SER A 150 0.68 5.82 -9.06
CA SER A 150 -0.65 5.37 -8.66
C SER A 150 -0.67 4.57 -7.36
N THR A 151 0.44 4.56 -6.65
CA THR A 151 0.57 3.96 -5.31
C THR A 151 0.78 5.07 -4.29
N VAL A 152 0.19 4.91 -3.11
CA VAL A 152 0.26 5.90 -2.03
C VAL A 152 0.36 5.19 -0.69
N ASP A 153 1.26 5.67 0.19
CA ASP A 153 1.40 5.26 1.58
C ASP A 153 0.73 6.30 2.47
N LEU A 154 -0.21 5.86 3.29
CA LEU A 154 -1.04 6.79 4.05
C LEU A 154 -1.62 6.15 5.31
N THR A 155 -2.10 7.02 6.21
CA THR A 155 -2.87 6.64 7.39
C THR A 155 -4.05 7.58 7.58
N LEU A 156 -4.83 7.35 8.65
CA LEU A 156 -5.92 8.23 9.08
C LEU A 156 -5.47 9.14 10.22
N PHE A 157 -5.95 10.37 10.17
CA PHE A 157 -5.78 11.37 11.21
C PHE A 157 -7.16 11.74 11.77
N ASP A 158 -7.37 11.55 13.07
CA ASP A 158 -8.61 11.84 13.76
C ASP A 158 -8.71 13.35 14.02
N MET A 159 -9.74 13.99 13.47
CA MET A 159 -9.96 15.44 13.61
C MET A 159 -10.38 15.84 15.02
N ALA A 160 -10.98 14.94 15.79
CA ALA A 160 -11.43 15.25 17.14
C ALA A 160 -10.29 15.23 18.17
N THR A 161 -9.36 14.28 18.01
CA THR A 161 -8.21 14.11 18.91
C THR A 161 -6.97 14.83 18.41
N GLU A 162 -6.97 15.27 17.14
CA GLU A 162 -5.82 15.85 16.43
C GLU A 162 -4.58 14.93 16.44
N LYS A 163 -4.81 13.61 16.26
CA LYS A 163 -3.77 12.58 16.25
C LYS A 163 -3.97 11.59 15.11
N GLU A 164 -2.89 10.94 14.71
CA GLU A 164 -2.98 9.75 13.87
C GLU A 164 -3.76 8.65 14.60
N LEU A 165 -4.57 7.90 13.85
CA LEU A 165 -5.14 6.67 14.39
C LEU A 165 -4.03 5.64 14.60
N ASP A 166 -4.08 5.02 15.76
CA ASP A 166 -3.15 3.93 16.08
C ASP A 166 -3.52 2.69 15.26
N MET A 167 -2.69 2.35 14.28
CA MET A 167 -2.83 1.20 13.40
C MET A 167 -2.12 -0.06 13.95
N GLY A 168 -1.49 0.04 15.13
CA GLY A 168 -0.72 -1.05 15.73
C GLY A 168 0.68 -1.24 15.17
N GLY A 169 1.12 -0.33 14.33
CA GLY A 169 2.46 -0.27 13.75
C GLY A 169 2.77 1.12 13.21
N THR A 170 4.03 1.45 13.08
CA THR A 170 4.45 2.70 12.43
C THR A 170 4.52 2.53 10.91
N PHE A 171 4.58 3.64 10.19
CA PHE A 171 4.94 3.67 8.77
C PHE A 171 6.24 2.88 8.53
N ASP A 172 6.31 2.12 7.44
CA ASP A 172 7.48 1.29 7.06
C ASP A 172 7.89 0.25 8.12
N TRP A 173 6.97 -0.24 8.92
CA TRP A 173 7.28 -1.35 9.80
C TRP A 173 7.48 -2.64 8.99
N PHE A 174 8.71 -3.16 8.95
CA PHE A 174 9.02 -4.42 8.28
C PHE A 174 8.77 -5.60 9.23
N GLY A 175 7.74 -6.36 8.91
CA GLY A 175 7.33 -7.52 9.69
C GLY A 175 5.89 -7.92 9.38
N PRO A 176 5.51 -9.16 9.72
CA PRO A 176 4.15 -9.65 9.51
C PRO A 176 3.07 -8.82 10.20
N GLU A 177 3.46 -8.03 11.21
CA GLU A 177 2.58 -7.12 11.92
C GLU A 177 1.97 -6.03 11.03
N SER A 178 2.63 -5.70 9.90
CA SER A 178 2.13 -4.74 8.90
C SER A 178 1.11 -5.37 7.94
N HIS A 179 1.09 -6.70 7.81
CA HIS A 179 0.21 -7.37 6.87
C HIS A 179 -1.27 -7.15 7.21
N PRO A 180 -2.14 -6.96 6.20
CA PRO A 180 -3.57 -6.72 6.42
C PRO A 180 -4.27 -7.83 7.21
N ASP A 181 -3.79 -9.07 7.09
CA ASP A 181 -4.34 -10.24 7.76
C ASP A 181 -3.71 -10.55 9.14
N PHE A 182 -2.86 -9.65 9.65
CA PHE A 182 -2.29 -9.83 10.98
C PHE A 182 -3.35 -9.62 12.06
N CYS A 183 -3.53 -10.62 12.91
CA CYS A 183 -4.54 -10.67 13.98
C CYS A 183 -6.01 -10.60 13.51
N GLY A 184 -6.30 -10.81 12.21
CA GLY A 184 -7.69 -10.78 11.74
C GLY A 184 -7.85 -11.20 10.29
N ASN A 185 -9.09 -11.17 9.82
CA ASN A 185 -9.43 -11.43 8.44
C ASN A 185 -9.81 -10.11 7.74
N PRO A 186 -9.00 -9.60 6.81
CA PRO A 186 -9.25 -8.32 6.15
C PRO A 186 -10.45 -8.33 5.20
N GLU A 187 -10.91 -9.52 4.73
CA GLU A 187 -12.06 -9.63 3.84
C GLU A 187 -13.38 -9.55 4.61
N THR A 188 -13.44 -10.15 5.78
CA THR A 188 -14.63 -10.08 6.65
C THR A 188 -14.58 -8.90 7.62
N GLY A 189 -13.40 -8.42 7.95
CA GLY A 189 -13.16 -7.42 8.97
C GLY A 189 -13.21 -7.99 10.39
N GLU A 190 -13.12 -9.32 10.55
CA GLU A 190 -13.16 -10.01 11.83
C GLU A 190 -11.79 -10.01 12.49
N TYR A 191 -11.72 -9.51 13.72
CA TYR A 191 -10.52 -9.61 14.55
C TYR A 191 -10.44 -10.98 15.22
N THR A 192 -9.34 -11.71 15.04
CA THR A 192 -9.12 -13.03 15.63
C THR A 192 -8.12 -13.05 16.79
N GLY A 193 -7.26 -12.03 16.86
CA GLY A 193 -6.15 -11.99 17.82
C GLY A 193 -5.01 -12.95 17.51
N ASP A 194 -5.03 -13.64 16.37
CA ASP A 194 -3.98 -14.58 15.99
C ASP A 194 -2.70 -13.85 15.60
N ASN A 195 -1.74 -13.87 16.51
CA ASN A 195 -0.41 -13.31 16.34
C ASN A 195 0.68 -14.36 16.05
N SER A 196 0.29 -15.54 15.58
CA SER A 196 1.20 -16.67 15.34
C SER A 196 2.32 -16.32 14.34
N LYS A 197 2.05 -15.41 13.41
CA LYS A 197 3.00 -14.94 12.39
C LYS A 197 4.12 -14.04 12.95
N SER A 198 3.95 -13.41 14.12
CA SER A 198 4.98 -12.52 14.67
C SER A 198 6.28 -13.28 14.97
N PRO A 199 7.46 -12.80 14.49
CA PRO A 199 8.76 -13.37 14.80
C PRO A 199 9.29 -12.96 16.18
N ALA A 200 8.72 -11.94 16.81
CA ALA A 200 9.17 -11.37 18.06
C ALA A 200 9.03 -12.32 19.25
N THR A 201 9.85 -12.13 20.29
CA THR A 201 9.76 -12.86 21.56
C THR A 201 9.79 -11.85 22.72
N PRO A 202 8.68 -11.63 23.47
CA PRO A 202 7.36 -12.21 23.22
C PRO A 202 6.74 -11.76 21.90
N LYS A 203 5.82 -12.57 21.35
CA LYS A 203 5.12 -12.24 20.09
C LYS A 203 4.40 -10.90 20.21
N ARG A 204 4.54 -10.07 19.17
CA ARG A 204 3.77 -8.83 19.04
C ARG A 204 2.32 -9.15 18.72
N SER A 205 1.43 -8.24 19.02
CA SER A 205 0.01 -8.33 18.68
C SER A 205 -0.51 -6.91 18.44
N ILE A 206 -1.60 -6.81 17.70
CA ILE A 206 -2.42 -5.59 17.64
C ILE A 206 -3.73 -5.83 18.34
N THR A 207 -4.38 -4.75 18.79
CA THR A 207 -5.70 -4.81 19.44
C THR A 207 -6.83 -4.89 18.41
N ALA A 208 -8.02 -5.26 18.86
CA ALA A 208 -9.22 -5.21 18.02
C ALA A 208 -9.53 -3.79 17.51
N GLU A 209 -9.23 -2.76 18.31
CA GLU A 209 -9.39 -1.36 17.93
C GLU A 209 -8.41 -0.98 16.79
N GLN A 210 -7.12 -1.31 16.93
CA GLN A 210 -6.12 -1.09 15.89
C GLN A 210 -6.45 -1.81 14.59
N PHE A 211 -6.92 -3.07 14.68
CA PHE A 211 -7.40 -3.79 13.50
C PHE A 211 -8.63 -3.09 12.89
N GLY A 212 -9.56 -2.60 13.72
CA GLY A 212 -10.72 -1.83 13.28
C GLY A 212 -10.31 -0.57 12.51
N HIS A 213 -9.31 0.17 13.00
CA HIS A 213 -8.77 1.36 12.32
C HIS A 213 -8.22 1.03 10.92
N ARG A 214 -7.45 -0.06 10.78
CA ARG A 214 -7.00 -0.56 9.46
C ARG A 214 -8.17 -0.84 8.53
N MET A 215 -9.26 -1.42 9.05
CA MET A 215 -10.43 -1.76 8.25
C MET A 215 -11.23 -0.54 7.80
N ILE A 216 -11.23 0.56 8.56
CA ILE A 216 -11.83 1.84 8.11
C ILE A 216 -11.11 2.32 6.85
N LEU A 217 -9.77 2.44 6.91
CA LEU A 217 -8.97 2.89 5.78
C LEU A 217 -9.10 1.93 4.59
N ARG A 218 -8.91 0.63 4.81
CA ARG A 218 -9.00 -0.40 3.77
C ARG A 218 -10.33 -0.32 3.01
N ARG A 219 -11.46 -0.23 3.72
CA ARG A 219 -12.79 -0.17 3.09
C ARG A 219 -12.98 1.08 2.26
N ALA A 220 -12.50 2.23 2.73
CA ALA A 220 -12.56 3.48 1.96
C ALA A 220 -11.72 3.38 0.68
N MET A 221 -10.48 2.90 0.77
CA MET A 221 -9.57 2.72 -0.37
C MET A 221 -10.14 1.74 -1.41
N LEU A 222 -10.62 0.57 -0.98
CA LEU A 222 -11.22 -0.44 -1.88
C LEU A 222 -12.46 0.08 -2.61
N ARG A 223 -13.31 0.86 -1.93
CA ARG A 223 -14.53 1.43 -2.52
C ARG A 223 -14.24 2.33 -3.71
N HIS A 224 -13.10 3.02 -3.68
CA HIS A 224 -12.68 3.94 -4.74
C HIS A 224 -11.59 3.36 -5.66
N GLY A 225 -11.47 2.02 -5.72
CA GLY A 225 -10.69 1.30 -6.74
C GLY A 225 -9.21 1.11 -6.42
N PHE A 226 -8.73 1.50 -5.24
CA PHE A 226 -7.39 1.12 -4.81
C PHE A 226 -7.36 -0.34 -4.38
N LYS A 227 -6.24 -1.00 -4.64
CA LYS A 227 -5.96 -2.36 -4.19
C LYS A 227 -4.90 -2.32 -3.09
N PRO A 228 -5.05 -3.08 -2.00
CA PRO A 228 -4.01 -3.17 -0.99
C PRO A 228 -2.80 -3.95 -1.51
N LEU A 229 -1.64 -3.73 -0.90
CA LEU A 229 -0.56 -4.70 -0.97
C LEU A 229 -0.81 -5.79 0.09
N ASP A 230 -0.55 -7.06 -0.26
CA ASP A 230 -0.84 -8.19 0.65
C ASP A 230 0.16 -8.30 1.81
N THR A 231 1.26 -7.57 1.71
CA THR A 231 2.37 -7.60 2.66
C THR A 231 2.57 -6.29 3.45
N GLU A 232 1.65 -5.33 3.28
CA GLU A 232 1.72 -4.01 3.92
C GLU A 232 0.35 -3.50 4.34
#